data_e3fb5a90bcc116d0a1d01c2a08898992
#
_entry.id   e3fb5a90bcc116d0a1d01c2a08898992
#
_cell.length_a   1.000
_cell.length_b   1.000
_cell.length_c   1.000
_cell.angle_alpha   90.00
_cell.angle_beta   90.00
_cell.angle_gamma   90.00
#
_symmetry.space_group_name_H-M   'P 1'
#
loop_
_entity.id
_entity.type
_entity.pdbx_description
1 polymer ?
#
loop_
_entity_poly.entity_id
_entity_poly.type
_entity_poly.pdbx_seq_one_letter_code
_entity_poly.pdbx_strand_id
1 'polypeptide(L)'
;SPLYMAGYDYVPVPEAELQKQRESIFDNAPKISILVPMYETKPEFACAMIDSVLAQTYSDWELVLADASKTDRVKDVVTGYDSDSRIKYVRIMENKGISENTNEALQHATGEYIGLLDHDDLLTPDALYEMVLSIEQAQKDGKSVAFVYSDEDKCDTEAQKYYEPHIKSGFNLDLLFSNNYICHFLVMKADLMKKVGFRKEYDGAQDFDLVLRAFLQKEPADEILHVNKVLYHWRCHDLSTAANPQSKLYAYEAGKRAVESALETYLGAMHNGNITKNEKILYVNDIPVCVVHTKHNGFYCVQYGKGTADDIFKVRKDVAI
;
A
#
# COMPACT_ATOMS: atom_id res chain seq x y z
N SER A 1 16.11 9.97 -9.13
CA SER A 1 15.47 11.24 -9.48
C SER A 1 14.05 10.90 -9.87
N PRO A 2 13.00 11.37 -9.19
CA PRO A 2 11.68 11.26 -9.77
C PRO A 2 11.78 11.95 -11.13
N LEU A 3 11.36 11.27 -12.18
CA LEU A 3 11.15 11.88 -13.48
C LEU A 3 10.09 12.97 -13.27
N TYR A 4 10.55 14.19 -13.12
CA TYR A 4 9.68 15.35 -13.07
C TYR A 4 9.05 15.44 -14.46
N MET A 5 7.84 14.93 -14.62
CA MET A 5 7.10 15.06 -15.85
C MET A 5 6.61 16.51 -15.92
N ALA A 6 7.44 17.39 -16.47
CA ALA A 6 7.04 18.76 -16.76
C ALA A 6 5.80 18.71 -17.65
N GLY A 7 4.69 19.31 -17.17
CA GLY A 7 3.43 19.32 -17.91
C GLY A 7 2.48 18.16 -17.61
N TYR A 8 2.69 17.40 -16.52
CA TYR A 8 1.67 16.46 -16.06
C TYR A 8 0.42 17.23 -15.64
N ASP A 9 -0.71 16.76 -16.12
CA ASP A 9 -2.04 17.17 -15.67
C ASP A 9 -2.91 15.92 -15.63
N TYR A 10 -3.58 15.68 -14.49
CA TYR A 10 -4.49 14.56 -14.36
C TYR A 10 -5.70 14.77 -15.25
N VAL A 11 -5.99 13.83 -16.09
CA VAL A 11 -7.17 13.84 -16.95
C VAL A 11 -8.21 12.90 -16.35
N PRO A 12 -9.32 13.41 -15.80
CA PRO A 12 -10.40 12.58 -15.26
C PRO A 12 -10.98 11.67 -16.35
N VAL A 13 -11.38 10.46 -15.94
CA VAL A 13 -12.09 9.54 -16.84
C VAL A 13 -13.40 10.18 -17.30
N PRO A 14 -13.69 10.20 -18.61
CA PRO A 14 -14.93 10.79 -19.12
C PRO A 14 -16.19 10.10 -18.56
N GLU A 15 -17.25 10.86 -18.25
CA GLU A 15 -18.48 10.32 -17.67
C GLU A 15 -19.11 9.18 -18.53
N ALA A 16 -18.99 9.27 -19.84
CA ALA A 16 -19.47 8.21 -20.74
C ALA A 16 -18.74 6.88 -20.53
N GLU A 17 -17.46 6.91 -20.12
CA GLU A 17 -16.69 5.72 -19.79
C GLU A 17 -17.05 5.23 -18.39
N LEU A 18 -17.16 6.13 -17.41
CA LEU A 18 -17.61 5.78 -16.06
C LEU A 18 -19.00 5.11 -16.08
N GLN A 19 -19.91 5.58 -16.96
CA GLN A 19 -21.22 4.97 -17.13
C GLN A 19 -21.12 3.53 -17.67
N LYS A 20 -20.28 3.28 -18.66
CA LYS A 20 -20.03 1.92 -19.16
C LYS A 20 -19.45 1.01 -18.07
N GLN A 21 -18.55 1.52 -17.25
CA GLN A 21 -17.99 0.77 -16.14
C GLN A 21 -19.06 0.37 -15.12
N ARG A 22 -20.00 1.27 -14.79
CA ARG A 22 -21.16 0.96 -13.90
C ARG A 22 -22.09 -0.12 -14.47
N GLU A 23 -22.16 -0.23 -15.78
CA GLU A 23 -22.97 -1.22 -16.50
C GLU A 23 -22.22 -2.53 -16.76
N SER A 24 -20.93 -2.58 -16.47
CA SER A 24 -20.11 -3.78 -16.68
C SER A 24 -20.50 -4.89 -15.74
N ILE A 25 -20.51 -6.11 -16.28
CA ILE A 25 -20.79 -7.33 -15.53
C ILE A 25 -19.48 -8.12 -15.40
N PHE A 26 -19.14 -8.46 -14.19
CA PHE A 26 -18.01 -9.33 -13.87
C PHE A 26 -18.51 -10.75 -13.59
N ASP A 27 -17.78 -11.76 -14.05
CA ASP A 27 -18.16 -13.17 -13.81
C ASP A 27 -17.83 -13.61 -12.38
N ASN A 28 -16.73 -13.10 -11.82
CA ASN A 28 -16.24 -13.39 -10.47
C ASN A 28 -15.85 -12.09 -9.77
N ALA A 29 -16.83 -11.25 -9.49
CA ALA A 29 -16.62 -9.95 -8.86
C ALA A 29 -16.32 -10.11 -7.36
N PRO A 30 -15.09 -9.86 -6.87
CA PRO A 30 -14.80 -9.95 -5.46
C PRO A 30 -15.28 -8.71 -4.72
N LYS A 31 -15.88 -8.88 -3.55
CA LYS A 31 -16.15 -7.75 -2.66
C LYS A 31 -14.85 -7.14 -2.15
N ILE A 32 -14.73 -5.82 -2.22
CA ILE A 32 -13.58 -5.06 -1.73
C ILE A 32 -13.93 -4.38 -0.40
N SER A 33 -13.17 -4.63 0.65
CA SER A 33 -13.23 -3.83 1.90
C SER A 33 -12.17 -2.75 1.83
N ILE A 34 -12.57 -1.48 1.91
CA ILE A 34 -11.65 -0.35 2.00
C ILE A 34 -11.47 -0.01 3.47
N LEU A 35 -10.23 -0.08 3.97
CA LEU A 35 -9.89 0.24 5.35
C LEU A 35 -9.33 1.65 5.45
N VAL A 36 -9.89 2.44 6.36
CA VAL A 36 -9.45 3.81 6.64
C VAL A 36 -9.23 3.98 8.15
N PRO A 37 -7.99 3.94 8.63
CA PRO A 37 -7.69 4.35 10.00
C PRO A 37 -7.80 5.86 10.11
N MET A 38 -8.60 6.34 11.07
CA MET A 38 -8.89 7.75 11.26
C MET A 38 -8.43 8.23 12.64
N TYR A 39 -7.86 9.44 12.69
CA TYR A 39 -7.51 10.10 13.93
C TYR A 39 -7.54 11.61 13.79
N GLU A 40 -8.49 12.28 14.46
CA GLU A 40 -8.69 13.74 14.44
C GLU A 40 -8.74 14.33 13.02
N THR A 41 -9.28 13.53 12.08
CA THR A 41 -9.39 13.92 10.67
C THR A 41 -10.22 15.19 10.51
N LYS A 42 -9.78 16.11 9.68
CA LYS A 42 -10.55 17.30 9.35
C LYS A 42 -11.84 16.91 8.62
N PRO A 43 -13.01 17.51 8.98
CA PRO A 43 -14.29 17.16 8.37
C PRO A 43 -14.27 17.22 6.84
N GLU A 44 -13.65 18.25 6.25
CA GLU A 44 -13.54 18.42 4.81
C GLU A 44 -12.77 17.29 4.13
N PHE A 45 -11.73 16.74 4.78
CA PHE A 45 -10.97 15.62 4.23
C PHE A 45 -11.75 14.31 4.37
N ALA A 46 -12.38 14.10 5.53
CA ALA A 46 -13.21 12.92 5.74
C ALA A 46 -14.38 12.87 4.74
N CYS A 47 -15.08 13.99 4.51
CA CYS A 47 -16.13 14.07 3.49
C CYS A 47 -15.58 13.76 2.11
N ALA A 48 -14.51 14.42 1.68
CA ALA A 48 -13.95 14.23 0.35
C ALA A 48 -13.47 12.79 0.13
N MET A 49 -12.85 12.16 1.13
CA MET A 49 -12.43 10.76 1.08
C MET A 49 -13.65 9.84 0.94
N ILE A 50 -14.70 9.98 1.78
CA ILE A 50 -15.92 9.16 1.70
C ILE A 50 -16.61 9.36 0.34
N ASP A 51 -16.74 10.60 -0.13
CA ASP A 51 -17.35 10.90 -1.42
C ASP A 51 -16.59 10.26 -2.58
N SER A 52 -15.25 10.19 -2.51
CA SER A 52 -14.43 9.51 -3.51
C SER A 52 -14.70 8.00 -3.58
N VAL A 53 -15.04 7.37 -2.44
CA VAL A 53 -15.45 5.97 -2.38
C VAL A 53 -16.88 5.78 -2.88
N LEU A 54 -17.80 6.68 -2.53
CA LEU A 54 -19.17 6.67 -3.04
C LEU A 54 -19.25 6.85 -4.56
N ALA A 55 -18.28 7.58 -5.14
CA ALA A 55 -18.20 7.81 -6.58
C ALA A 55 -17.70 6.59 -7.37
N GLN A 56 -17.26 5.51 -6.73
CA GLN A 56 -16.71 4.34 -7.41
C GLN A 56 -17.71 3.74 -8.41
N THR A 57 -17.22 3.41 -9.60
CA THR A 57 -18.02 2.74 -10.64
C THR A 57 -18.24 1.27 -10.35
N TYR A 58 -17.35 0.63 -9.62
CA TYR A 58 -17.56 -0.71 -9.07
C TYR A 58 -18.37 -0.63 -7.78
N SER A 59 -19.44 -1.42 -7.64
CA SER A 59 -20.44 -1.25 -6.58
C SER A 59 -20.30 -2.21 -5.39
N ASP A 60 -19.60 -3.35 -5.56
CA ASP A 60 -19.47 -4.36 -4.49
C ASP A 60 -18.28 -4.08 -3.58
N TRP A 61 -18.45 -3.07 -2.76
CA TRP A 61 -17.47 -2.64 -1.76
C TRP A 61 -18.12 -2.36 -0.41
N GLU A 62 -17.32 -2.31 0.61
CA GLU A 62 -17.63 -1.72 1.92
C GLU A 62 -16.49 -0.80 2.35
N LEU A 63 -16.83 0.23 3.10
CA LEU A 63 -15.89 1.19 3.67
C LEU A 63 -15.87 1.04 5.19
N VAL A 64 -14.74 0.67 5.76
CA VAL A 64 -14.55 0.49 7.20
C VAL A 64 -13.75 1.66 7.75
N LEU A 65 -14.42 2.55 8.45
CA LEU A 65 -13.87 3.76 9.08
C LEU A 65 -13.54 3.47 10.54
N ALA A 66 -12.27 3.24 10.84
CA ALA A 66 -11.79 2.92 12.19
C ALA A 66 -11.27 4.19 12.88
N ASP A 67 -12.13 4.82 13.67
CA ASP A 67 -11.89 6.12 14.29
C ASP A 67 -11.38 6.02 15.72
N ALA A 68 -10.12 6.39 15.93
CA ALA A 68 -9.46 6.48 17.22
C ALA A 68 -9.40 7.93 17.77
N SER A 69 -10.16 8.86 17.20
CA SER A 69 -10.19 10.27 17.64
C SER A 69 -10.67 10.42 19.08
N LYS A 70 -10.19 11.44 19.77
CA LYS A 70 -10.66 11.81 21.11
C LYS A 70 -11.96 12.61 21.06
N THR A 71 -12.24 13.24 19.94
CA THR A 71 -13.44 14.06 19.70
C THR A 71 -14.46 13.27 18.87
N ASP A 72 -15.71 13.75 18.82
CA ASP A 72 -16.76 13.18 17.96
C ASP A 72 -16.79 13.77 16.55
N ARG A 73 -15.79 14.61 16.19
CA ARG A 73 -15.74 15.30 14.91
C ARG A 73 -15.88 14.37 13.70
N VAL A 74 -15.14 13.26 13.69
CA VAL A 74 -15.22 12.25 12.62
C VAL A 74 -16.58 11.56 12.64
N LYS A 75 -17.07 11.18 13.82
CA LYS A 75 -18.39 10.56 13.98
C LYS A 75 -19.50 11.45 13.43
N ASP A 76 -19.46 12.76 13.73
CA ASP A 76 -20.46 13.70 13.25
C ASP A 76 -20.49 13.76 11.72
N VAL A 77 -19.33 13.71 11.07
CA VAL A 77 -19.24 13.61 9.61
C VAL A 77 -19.89 12.31 9.11
N VAL A 78 -19.48 11.17 9.67
CA VAL A 78 -19.94 9.85 9.21
C VAL A 78 -21.44 9.68 9.37
N THR A 79 -22.05 10.28 10.41
CA THR A 79 -23.50 10.26 10.60
C THR A 79 -24.27 10.83 9.40
N GLY A 80 -23.67 11.74 8.62
CA GLY A 80 -24.24 12.24 7.36
C GLY A 80 -24.36 11.18 6.27
N TYR A 81 -23.68 10.05 6.41
CA TYR A 81 -23.63 8.95 5.43
C TYR A 81 -24.34 7.67 5.91
N ASP A 82 -25.03 7.69 7.04
CA ASP A 82 -25.70 6.53 7.65
C ASP A 82 -26.75 5.84 6.75
N SER A 83 -27.18 6.52 5.68
CA SER A 83 -28.12 5.94 4.70
C SER A 83 -27.48 4.88 3.79
N ASP A 84 -26.16 4.85 3.65
CA ASP A 84 -25.45 3.83 2.87
C ASP A 84 -24.92 2.72 3.79
N SER A 85 -25.55 1.57 3.75
CA SER A 85 -25.20 0.42 4.60
C SER A 85 -23.83 -0.19 4.31
N ARG A 86 -23.16 0.22 3.24
CA ARG A 86 -21.79 -0.20 2.91
C ARG A 86 -20.74 0.53 3.76
N ILE A 87 -21.10 1.67 4.37
CA ILE A 87 -20.21 2.44 5.23
C ILE A 87 -20.36 1.94 6.68
N LYS A 88 -19.25 1.48 7.25
CA LYS A 88 -19.17 0.95 8.61
C LYS A 88 -18.29 1.85 9.47
N TYR A 89 -18.87 2.47 10.49
CA TYR A 89 -18.13 3.25 11.47
C TYR A 89 -17.77 2.39 12.69
N VAL A 90 -16.48 2.32 13.00
CA VAL A 90 -15.93 1.60 14.14
C VAL A 90 -15.21 2.57 15.06
N ARG A 91 -15.79 2.81 16.26
CA ARG A 91 -15.12 3.64 17.28
C ARG A 91 -14.06 2.84 18.00
N ILE A 92 -12.81 3.29 17.92
CA ILE A 92 -11.68 2.75 18.69
C ILE A 92 -11.53 3.57 19.97
N MET A 93 -11.67 2.92 21.12
CA MET A 93 -11.70 3.61 22.42
C MET A 93 -10.33 4.12 22.85
N GLU A 94 -9.25 3.51 22.38
CA GLU A 94 -7.87 3.87 22.71
C GLU A 94 -7.03 3.90 21.42
N ASN A 95 -6.45 5.06 21.12
CA ASN A 95 -5.52 5.18 20.01
C ASN A 95 -4.19 4.47 20.34
N LYS A 96 -3.95 3.33 19.73
CA LYS A 96 -2.75 2.50 19.92
C LYS A 96 -1.69 2.68 18.83
N GLY A 97 -1.92 3.61 17.90
CA GLY A 97 -1.07 3.86 16.74
C GLY A 97 -1.68 3.29 15.44
N ILE A 98 -1.13 3.72 14.32
CA ILE A 98 -1.71 3.43 13.00
C ILE A 98 -1.81 1.93 12.73
N SER A 99 -0.79 1.14 13.05
CA SER A 99 -0.78 -0.31 12.82
C SER A 99 -1.91 -1.02 13.59
N GLU A 100 -2.04 -0.75 14.88
CA GLU A 100 -3.05 -1.43 15.70
C GLU A 100 -4.46 -0.95 15.37
N ASN A 101 -4.64 0.35 15.06
CA ASN A 101 -5.93 0.87 14.61
C ASN A 101 -6.35 0.27 13.26
N THR A 102 -5.40 0.06 12.34
CA THR A 102 -5.67 -0.62 11.06
C THR A 102 -5.97 -2.11 11.27
N ASN A 103 -5.28 -2.78 12.19
CA ASN A 103 -5.61 -4.16 12.55
C ASN A 103 -7.01 -4.29 13.14
N GLU A 104 -7.47 -3.30 13.93
CA GLU A 104 -8.85 -3.27 14.42
C GLU A 104 -9.85 -3.12 13.25
N ALA A 105 -9.59 -2.18 12.32
CA ALA A 105 -10.40 -2.06 11.10
C ALA A 105 -10.48 -3.37 10.31
N LEU A 106 -9.34 -4.08 10.20
CA LEU A 106 -9.23 -5.34 9.48
C LEU A 106 -10.14 -6.45 10.04
N GLN A 107 -10.46 -6.44 11.35
CA GLN A 107 -11.38 -7.40 11.97
C GLN A 107 -12.81 -7.22 11.47
N HIS A 108 -13.18 -6.01 11.02
CA HIS A 108 -14.51 -5.68 10.52
C HIS A 108 -14.68 -5.86 9.02
N ALA A 109 -13.58 -6.17 8.32
CA ALA A 109 -13.57 -6.38 6.88
C ALA A 109 -14.14 -7.75 6.50
N THR A 110 -15.10 -7.76 5.57
CA THR A 110 -15.77 -8.96 5.08
C THR A 110 -15.52 -9.24 3.59
N GLY A 111 -14.83 -8.35 2.88
CA GLY A 111 -14.48 -8.51 1.48
C GLY A 111 -13.42 -9.58 1.24
N GLU A 112 -13.36 -10.09 0.03
CA GLU A 112 -12.35 -11.04 -0.42
C GLU A 112 -10.98 -10.38 -0.63
N TYR A 113 -11.00 -9.08 -0.94
CA TYR A 113 -9.83 -8.23 -1.04
C TYR A 113 -9.95 -7.00 -0.15
N ILE A 114 -8.82 -6.48 0.29
CA ILE A 114 -8.72 -5.33 1.17
C ILE A 114 -7.97 -4.23 0.46
N GLY A 115 -8.56 -3.05 0.32
CA GLY A 115 -7.91 -1.82 -0.12
C GLY A 115 -7.51 -0.95 1.06
N LEU A 116 -6.34 -0.31 0.98
CA LEU A 116 -5.86 0.63 2.01
C LEU A 116 -6.02 2.07 1.50
N LEU A 117 -6.72 2.90 2.26
CA LEU A 117 -6.93 4.30 1.92
C LEU A 117 -6.67 5.17 3.15
N ASP A 118 -5.86 6.21 2.98
CA ASP A 118 -5.60 7.18 4.04
C ASP A 118 -6.78 8.16 4.18
N HIS A 119 -7.00 8.62 5.40
CA HIS A 119 -8.20 9.38 5.79
C HIS A 119 -8.30 10.79 5.17
N ASP A 120 -7.25 11.26 4.55
CA ASP A 120 -7.11 12.60 3.93
C ASP A 120 -6.87 12.54 2.42
N ASP A 121 -6.83 11.32 1.84
CA ASP A 121 -6.56 11.06 0.44
C ASP A 121 -7.84 10.76 -0.38
N LEU A 122 -7.67 10.52 -1.68
CA LEU A 122 -8.78 10.29 -2.60
C LEU A 122 -8.50 9.11 -3.54
N LEU A 123 -9.57 8.40 -3.90
CA LEU A 123 -9.55 7.47 -5.03
C LEU A 123 -10.13 8.12 -6.28
N THR A 124 -9.62 7.76 -7.47
CA THR A 124 -10.31 8.09 -8.72
C THR A 124 -11.61 7.29 -8.84
N PRO A 125 -12.64 7.78 -9.55
CA PRO A 125 -13.93 7.10 -9.63
C PRO A 125 -13.89 5.67 -10.20
N ASP A 126 -12.88 5.35 -10.99
CA ASP A 126 -12.64 4.06 -11.63
C ASP A 126 -11.68 3.15 -10.86
N ALA A 127 -11.19 3.57 -9.70
CA ALA A 127 -10.12 2.86 -9.00
C ALA A 127 -10.47 1.40 -8.69
N LEU A 128 -11.60 1.15 -8.06
CA LEU A 128 -12.00 -0.22 -7.73
C LEU A 128 -12.32 -1.04 -8.98
N TYR A 129 -12.92 -0.41 -9.99
CA TYR A 129 -13.22 -1.09 -11.26
C TYR A 129 -11.94 -1.62 -11.93
N GLU A 130 -10.92 -0.80 -12.05
CA GLU A 130 -9.64 -1.18 -12.68
C GLU A 130 -8.90 -2.27 -11.89
N MET A 131 -8.95 -2.20 -10.55
CA MET A 131 -8.37 -3.24 -9.70
C MET A 131 -9.10 -4.57 -9.87
N VAL A 132 -10.43 -4.57 -9.86
CA VAL A 132 -11.25 -5.77 -10.03
C VAL A 132 -11.10 -6.34 -11.43
N LEU A 133 -11.08 -5.49 -12.46
CA LEU A 133 -10.86 -5.91 -13.85
C LEU A 133 -9.52 -6.66 -13.99
N SER A 134 -8.47 -6.16 -13.38
CA SER A 134 -7.15 -6.79 -13.38
C SER A 134 -7.16 -8.15 -12.67
N ILE A 135 -7.86 -8.26 -11.53
CA ILE A 135 -8.02 -9.51 -10.79
C ILE A 135 -8.82 -10.54 -11.63
N GLU A 136 -9.95 -10.12 -12.17
CA GLU A 136 -10.80 -11.00 -12.98
C GLU A 136 -10.08 -11.52 -14.22
N GLN A 137 -9.32 -10.66 -14.90
CA GLN A 137 -8.54 -11.08 -16.06
C GLN A 137 -7.51 -12.16 -15.69
N ALA A 138 -6.79 -11.99 -14.58
CA ALA A 138 -5.86 -13.01 -14.10
C ALA A 138 -6.58 -14.31 -13.73
N GLN A 139 -7.75 -14.25 -13.10
CA GLN A 139 -8.56 -15.42 -12.76
C GLN A 139 -9.07 -16.16 -14.00
N LYS A 140 -9.46 -15.45 -15.07
CA LYS A 140 -9.82 -16.06 -16.37
C LYS A 140 -8.63 -16.79 -17.00
N ASP A 141 -7.41 -16.35 -16.74
CA ASP A 141 -6.18 -17.01 -17.13
C ASP A 141 -5.76 -18.16 -16.18
N GLY A 142 -6.62 -18.50 -15.22
CA GLY A 142 -6.38 -19.55 -14.22
C GLY A 142 -5.39 -19.19 -13.12
N LYS A 143 -5.14 -17.90 -12.91
CA LYS A 143 -4.20 -17.38 -11.93
C LYS A 143 -4.93 -16.86 -10.68
N SER A 144 -4.32 -17.06 -9.53
CA SER A 144 -4.74 -16.41 -8.27
C SER A 144 -3.90 -15.16 -8.04
N VAL A 145 -4.46 -14.14 -7.40
CA VAL A 145 -3.82 -12.85 -7.21
C VAL A 145 -3.60 -12.57 -5.74
N ALA A 146 -2.33 -12.38 -5.32
CA ALA A 146 -1.99 -12.02 -3.95
C ALA A 146 -2.37 -10.56 -3.65
N PHE A 147 -1.91 -9.65 -4.51
CA PHE A 147 -2.24 -8.23 -4.43
C PHE A 147 -2.05 -7.51 -5.77
N VAL A 148 -2.76 -6.40 -5.89
CA VAL A 148 -2.70 -5.48 -7.04
C VAL A 148 -2.35 -4.11 -6.53
N TYR A 149 -1.55 -3.36 -7.27
CA TYR A 149 -1.25 -1.97 -6.97
C TYR A 149 -1.32 -1.09 -8.23
N SER A 150 -1.54 0.19 -8.04
CA SER A 150 -1.64 1.17 -9.13
C SER A 150 -0.57 2.24 -9.05
N ASP A 151 -0.55 3.11 -10.05
CA ASP A 151 0.14 4.39 -9.98
C ASP A 151 -0.63 5.36 -9.08
N GLU A 152 0.05 6.42 -8.66
CA GLU A 152 -0.49 7.48 -7.83
C GLU A 152 0.04 8.84 -8.30
N ASP A 153 -0.61 9.91 -7.89
CA ASP A 153 -0.08 11.26 -7.98
C ASP A 153 -0.30 12.01 -6.66
N LYS A 154 0.09 13.27 -6.62
CA LYS A 154 -0.21 14.16 -5.52
C LYS A 154 -1.27 15.17 -5.91
N CYS A 155 -2.07 15.60 -4.94
CA CYS A 155 -2.96 16.73 -5.10
C CYS A 155 -2.74 17.79 -4.02
N ASP A 156 -3.15 19.03 -4.31
CA ASP A 156 -3.18 20.10 -3.32
C ASP A 156 -4.27 19.88 -2.26
N THR A 157 -4.30 20.73 -1.25
CA THR A 157 -5.24 20.63 -0.11
C THR A 157 -6.69 20.55 -0.55
N GLU A 158 -7.06 21.32 -1.58
CA GLU A 158 -8.42 21.40 -2.14
C GLU A 158 -8.70 20.35 -3.23
N ALA A 159 -7.73 19.51 -3.58
CA ALA A 159 -7.80 18.53 -4.67
C ALA A 159 -8.19 19.15 -6.02
N GLN A 160 -7.65 20.34 -6.31
CA GLN A 160 -7.89 21.05 -7.57
C GLN A 160 -6.72 20.97 -8.53
N LYS A 161 -5.50 20.71 -8.01
CA LYS A 161 -4.28 20.56 -8.80
C LYS A 161 -3.64 19.23 -8.50
N TYR A 162 -3.27 18.53 -9.57
CA TYR A 162 -2.60 17.23 -9.51
C TYR A 162 -1.19 17.37 -10.08
N TYR A 163 -0.21 16.75 -9.41
CA TYR A 163 1.20 16.91 -9.76
C TYR A 163 2.03 15.73 -9.24
N GLU A 164 3.27 15.67 -9.66
CA GLU A 164 4.25 14.64 -9.25
C GLU A 164 3.71 13.20 -9.35
N PRO A 165 3.29 12.76 -10.56
CA PRO A 165 2.83 11.40 -10.74
C PRO A 165 3.96 10.42 -10.44
N HIS A 166 3.64 9.37 -9.69
CA HIS A 166 4.50 8.24 -9.45
C HIS A 166 4.06 7.08 -10.34
N ILE A 167 4.61 7.04 -11.55
CA ILE A 167 4.39 5.95 -12.50
C ILE A 167 5.32 4.81 -12.13
N LYS A 168 4.75 3.68 -11.80
CA LYS A 168 5.44 2.54 -11.22
C LYS A 168 5.81 1.52 -12.30
N SER A 169 6.78 0.68 -12.01
CA SER A 169 7.06 -0.49 -12.83
C SER A 169 6.18 -1.67 -12.42
N GLY A 170 6.11 -2.71 -13.24
CA GLY A 170 5.67 -4.01 -12.80
C GLY A 170 6.48 -4.47 -11.57
N PHE A 171 6.00 -5.51 -10.89
CA PHE A 171 6.62 -5.97 -9.65
C PHE A 171 8.10 -6.27 -9.82
N ASN A 172 8.91 -5.68 -8.95
CA ASN A 172 10.36 -5.86 -8.89
C ASN A 172 10.84 -5.93 -7.44
N LEU A 173 11.35 -7.09 -7.05
CA LEU A 173 11.76 -7.35 -5.68
C LEU A 173 12.96 -6.50 -5.24
N ASP A 174 13.95 -6.28 -6.13
CA ASP A 174 15.11 -5.46 -5.80
C ASP A 174 14.72 -4.00 -5.60
N LEU A 175 13.78 -3.51 -6.40
CA LEU A 175 13.22 -2.18 -6.21
C LEU A 175 12.43 -2.10 -4.89
N LEU A 176 11.69 -3.15 -4.53
CA LEU A 176 10.97 -3.22 -3.26
C LEU A 176 11.93 -3.23 -2.06
N PHE A 177 13.07 -3.92 -2.13
CA PHE A 177 14.11 -3.83 -1.10
C PHE A 177 14.79 -2.45 -1.06
N SER A 178 14.63 -1.64 -2.10
CA SER A 178 15.24 -0.31 -2.16
C SER A 178 14.33 0.81 -1.68
N ASN A 179 13.03 0.69 -1.84
CA ASN A 179 12.05 1.67 -1.37
C ASN A 179 10.62 1.11 -1.40
N ASN A 180 9.70 1.80 -0.70
CA ASN A 180 8.27 1.51 -0.76
C ASN A 180 7.64 2.10 -2.03
N TYR A 181 7.98 1.56 -3.20
CA TYR A 181 7.43 2.10 -4.46
C TYR A 181 5.97 1.69 -4.71
N ILE A 182 5.49 0.64 -4.06
CA ILE A 182 4.10 0.14 -4.21
C ILE A 182 3.10 1.11 -3.57
N CYS A 183 3.35 1.52 -2.33
CA CYS A 183 2.63 2.50 -1.50
C CYS A 183 1.10 2.52 -1.73
N HIS A 184 0.60 3.37 -2.62
CA HIS A 184 -0.82 3.55 -2.93
C HIS A 184 -1.09 3.37 -4.45
N PHE A 185 -2.22 2.93 -4.89
CA PHE A 185 -3.30 2.26 -4.20
C PHE A 185 -2.98 0.77 -4.13
N LEU A 186 -3.10 0.16 -2.97
CA LEU A 186 -2.85 -1.26 -2.75
C LEU A 186 -4.16 -1.98 -2.44
N VAL A 187 -4.44 -3.06 -3.17
CA VAL A 187 -5.55 -4.00 -2.93
C VAL A 187 -4.97 -5.40 -2.78
N MET A 188 -5.13 -6.00 -1.61
CA MET A 188 -4.54 -7.29 -1.24
C MET A 188 -5.61 -8.31 -0.88
N LYS A 189 -5.38 -9.59 -1.21
CA LYS A 189 -6.22 -10.72 -0.81
C LYS A 189 -6.43 -10.71 0.71
N ALA A 190 -7.68 -10.78 1.16
CA ALA A 190 -8.03 -10.61 2.57
C ALA A 190 -7.35 -11.62 3.49
N ASP A 191 -7.31 -12.89 3.08
CA ASP A 191 -6.66 -13.95 3.88
C ASP A 191 -5.16 -13.70 4.04
N LEU A 192 -4.49 -13.19 3.00
CA LEU A 192 -3.08 -12.83 3.06
C LEU A 192 -2.87 -11.63 4.00
N MET A 193 -3.68 -10.57 3.86
CA MET A 193 -3.55 -9.40 4.73
C MET A 193 -3.83 -9.76 6.21
N LYS A 194 -4.85 -10.57 6.48
CA LYS A 194 -5.16 -11.06 7.84
C LYS A 194 -4.04 -11.94 8.41
N LYS A 195 -3.42 -12.79 7.58
CA LYS A 195 -2.27 -13.63 7.97
C LYS A 195 -1.05 -12.78 8.32
N VAL A 196 -0.78 -11.76 7.54
CA VAL A 196 0.39 -10.87 7.70
C VAL A 196 0.18 -9.85 8.81
N GLY A 197 -0.93 -9.13 8.81
CA GLY A 197 -1.27 -8.06 9.76
C GLY A 197 -0.30 -6.88 9.75
N PHE A 198 -0.61 -5.85 10.51
CA PHE A 198 0.27 -4.68 10.69
C PHE A 198 1.05 -4.81 11.99
N ARG A 199 2.31 -4.41 12.00
CA ARG A 199 3.20 -4.50 13.17
C ARG A 199 3.54 -3.12 13.71
N LYS A 200 3.22 -2.87 14.96
CA LYS A 200 3.39 -1.58 15.66
C LYS A 200 4.83 -1.07 15.66
N GLU A 201 5.79 -1.97 15.77
CA GLU A 201 7.21 -1.62 15.77
C GLU A 201 7.71 -0.99 14.46
N TYR A 202 6.85 -1.03 13.42
CA TYR A 202 7.10 -0.41 12.11
C TYR A 202 6.19 0.78 11.83
N ASP A 203 5.49 1.33 12.85
CA ASP A 203 4.69 2.55 12.69
C ASP A 203 5.50 3.64 11.96
N GLY A 204 4.90 4.23 10.93
CA GLY A 204 5.52 5.16 10.00
C GLY A 204 6.05 4.52 8.71
N ALA A 205 6.22 3.18 8.68
CA ALA A 205 6.53 2.38 7.50
C ALA A 205 5.76 1.03 7.55
N GLN A 206 4.60 1.02 8.20
CA GLN A 206 3.78 -0.17 8.44
C GLN A 206 3.24 -0.79 7.15
N ASP A 207 2.94 0.03 6.16
CA ASP A 207 2.53 -0.36 4.82
C ASP A 207 3.67 -1.02 4.04
N PHE A 208 4.88 -0.48 4.15
CA PHE A 208 6.08 -1.06 3.56
C PHE A 208 6.41 -2.42 4.17
N ASP A 209 6.38 -2.53 5.50
CA ASP A 209 6.55 -3.78 6.23
C ASP A 209 5.49 -4.82 5.82
N LEU A 210 4.22 -4.38 5.68
CA LEU A 210 3.12 -5.22 5.22
C LEU A 210 3.42 -5.84 3.85
N VAL A 211 3.79 -5.01 2.86
CA VAL A 211 4.02 -5.45 1.48
C VAL A 211 5.20 -6.40 1.38
N LEU A 212 6.31 -6.10 2.08
CA LEU A 212 7.49 -6.98 2.14
C LEU A 212 7.12 -8.35 2.70
N ARG A 213 6.38 -8.41 3.81
CA ARG A 213 5.95 -9.68 4.41
C ARG A 213 4.88 -10.38 3.59
N ALA A 214 3.98 -9.65 2.95
CA ALA A 214 2.99 -10.23 2.05
C ALA A 214 3.66 -10.94 0.86
N PHE A 215 4.68 -10.32 0.25
CA PHE A 215 5.49 -10.97 -0.77
C PHE A 215 6.10 -12.30 -0.27
N LEU A 216 6.66 -12.30 0.94
CA LEU A 216 7.31 -13.48 1.52
C LEU A 216 6.33 -14.59 1.93
N GLN A 217 5.07 -14.26 2.18
CA GLN A 217 4.06 -15.17 2.73
C GLN A 217 2.91 -15.51 1.77
N LYS A 218 2.89 -14.89 0.56
CA LYS A 218 1.94 -15.26 -0.48
C LYS A 218 2.19 -16.71 -0.94
N GLU A 219 1.17 -17.32 -1.49
CA GLU A 219 1.38 -18.61 -2.15
C GLU A 219 2.32 -18.44 -3.36
N PRO A 220 3.20 -19.41 -3.64
CA PRO A 220 4.15 -19.30 -4.76
C PRO A 220 3.47 -19.05 -6.11
N ALA A 221 2.28 -19.62 -6.32
CA ALA A 221 1.51 -19.48 -7.55
C ALA A 221 0.68 -18.18 -7.65
N ASP A 222 0.57 -17.41 -6.55
CA ASP A 222 -0.19 -16.17 -6.57
C ASP A 222 0.60 -15.07 -7.29
N GLU A 223 -0.08 -14.36 -8.19
CA GLU A 223 0.48 -13.25 -8.95
C GLU A 223 0.45 -11.94 -8.16
N ILE A 224 1.34 -11.03 -8.51
CA ILE A 224 1.35 -9.64 -8.08
C ILE A 224 1.14 -8.80 -9.33
N LEU A 225 0.09 -7.98 -9.36
CA LEU A 225 -0.32 -7.24 -10.54
C LEU A 225 -0.10 -5.74 -10.36
N HIS A 226 0.20 -5.07 -11.47
CA HIS A 226 0.30 -3.62 -11.55
C HIS A 226 -0.73 -3.08 -12.55
N VAL A 227 -1.58 -2.17 -12.09
CA VAL A 227 -2.47 -1.38 -12.94
C VAL A 227 -1.77 -0.07 -13.31
N ASN A 228 -1.38 0.06 -14.56
CA ASN A 228 -0.65 1.23 -15.07
C ASN A 228 -1.61 2.41 -15.31
N LYS A 229 -2.23 2.87 -14.23
CA LYS A 229 -3.12 4.03 -14.16
C LYS A 229 -2.97 4.72 -12.82
N VAL A 230 -3.06 6.05 -12.82
CA VAL A 230 -3.18 6.84 -11.58
C VAL A 230 -4.59 6.65 -11.04
N LEU A 231 -4.71 5.90 -9.94
CA LEU A 231 -5.98 5.57 -9.29
C LEU A 231 -6.10 6.14 -7.86
N TYR A 232 -5.06 6.80 -7.40
CA TYR A 232 -4.95 7.34 -6.06
C TYR A 232 -4.32 8.73 -6.09
N HIS A 233 -4.91 9.68 -5.34
CA HIS A 233 -4.42 11.03 -5.19
C HIS A 233 -3.97 11.27 -3.74
N TRP A 234 -2.67 11.41 -3.54
CA TRP A 234 -2.08 11.71 -2.25
C TRP A 234 -2.17 13.21 -1.95
N ARG A 235 -3.01 13.57 -0.96
CA ARG A 235 -3.23 14.97 -0.61
C ARG A 235 -2.05 15.56 0.15
N CYS A 236 -1.53 16.67 -0.34
CA CYS A 236 -0.46 17.42 0.30
C CYS A 236 -1.03 18.60 1.08
N HIS A 237 -0.83 18.58 2.38
CA HIS A 237 -1.16 19.68 3.29
C HIS A 237 -0.10 19.80 4.40
N ASP A 238 -0.10 20.89 5.18
CA ASP A 238 0.97 21.21 6.14
C ASP A 238 1.31 20.10 7.16
N LEU A 239 0.36 19.22 7.47
CA LEU A 239 0.53 18.11 8.39
C LEU A 239 0.83 16.77 7.71
N SER A 240 0.77 16.72 6.37
CA SER A 240 1.00 15.48 5.62
C SER A 240 2.48 15.08 5.62
N THR A 241 2.74 13.78 5.53
CA THR A 241 4.11 13.25 5.38
C THR A 241 4.77 13.75 4.09
N ALA A 242 3.96 13.99 3.05
CA ALA A 242 4.43 14.51 1.77
C ALA A 242 4.98 15.94 1.86
N ALA A 243 4.43 16.79 2.73
CA ALA A 243 4.85 18.18 2.87
C ALA A 243 6.11 18.35 3.73
N ASN A 244 6.36 17.47 4.70
CA ASN A 244 7.52 17.59 5.60
C ASN A 244 8.22 16.24 5.87
N PRO A 245 9.04 15.74 4.92
CA PRO A 245 9.77 14.48 5.08
C PRO A 245 10.72 14.44 6.29
N GLN A 246 11.25 15.60 6.72
CA GLN A 246 12.20 15.65 7.84
C GLN A 246 11.53 15.45 9.21
N SER A 247 10.24 15.72 9.34
CA SER A 247 9.52 15.55 10.61
C SER A 247 9.35 14.09 11.04
N LYS A 248 9.58 13.14 10.12
CA LYS A 248 9.36 11.70 10.34
C LYS A 248 10.61 10.84 10.08
N LEU A 249 11.77 11.27 10.56
CA LEU A 249 13.01 10.47 10.45
C LEU A 249 12.83 9.05 11.02
N TYR A 250 11.99 8.88 12.04
CA TYR A 250 11.67 7.58 12.61
C TYR A 250 11.04 6.62 11.58
N ALA A 251 10.27 7.15 10.61
CA ALA A 251 9.64 6.34 9.57
C ALA A 251 10.69 5.73 8.62
N TYR A 252 11.75 6.48 8.30
CA TYR A 252 12.85 5.97 7.47
C TYR A 252 13.66 4.89 8.20
N GLU A 253 13.86 5.05 9.51
CA GLU A 253 14.48 4.01 10.33
C GLU A 253 13.58 2.77 10.44
N ALA A 254 12.26 2.95 10.57
CA ALA A 254 11.30 1.85 10.56
C ALA A 254 11.33 1.11 9.21
N GLY A 255 11.35 1.84 8.09
CA GLY A 255 11.46 1.27 6.74
C GLY A 255 12.77 0.48 6.56
N LYS A 256 13.90 1.01 7.04
CA LYS A 256 15.17 0.27 7.03
C LYS A 256 15.06 -1.06 7.78
N ARG A 257 14.50 -1.04 9.00
CA ARG A 257 14.29 -2.27 9.79
C ARG A 257 13.34 -3.25 9.09
N ALA A 258 12.31 -2.73 8.38
CA ALA A 258 11.41 -3.59 7.61
C ALA A 258 12.15 -4.33 6.49
N VAL A 259 13.02 -3.63 5.75
CA VAL A 259 13.87 -4.26 4.72
C VAL A 259 14.85 -5.26 5.35
N GLU A 260 15.51 -4.92 6.47
CA GLU A 260 16.41 -5.82 7.18
C GLU A 260 15.70 -7.13 7.61
N SER A 261 14.51 -7.01 8.20
CA SER A 261 13.69 -8.16 8.64
C SER A 261 13.23 -9.03 7.47
N ALA A 262 12.77 -8.40 6.40
CA ALA A 262 12.32 -9.12 5.21
C ALA A 262 13.48 -9.82 4.49
N LEU A 263 14.63 -9.16 4.40
CA LEU A 263 15.83 -9.70 3.77
C LEU A 263 16.37 -10.91 4.56
N GLU A 264 16.37 -10.84 5.90
CA GLU A 264 16.73 -11.96 6.76
C GLU A 264 15.86 -13.19 6.49
N THR A 265 14.53 -12.98 6.42
CA THR A 265 13.57 -14.04 6.13
C THR A 265 13.77 -14.61 4.72
N TYR A 266 13.93 -13.74 3.74
CA TYR A 266 14.13 -14.12 2.33
C TYR A 266 15.39 -14.95 2.12
N LEU A 267 16.52 -14.47 2.61
CA LEU A 267 17.81 -15.17 2.49
C LEU A 267 17.81 -16.46 3.31
N GLY A 268 17.17 -16.46 4.50
CA GLY A 268 17.00 -17.66 5.32
C GLY A 268 16.27 -18.77 4.58
N ALA A 269 15.18 -18.42 3.89
CA ALA A 269 14.43 -19.38 3.08
C ALA A 269 15.26 -19.90 1.89
N MET A 270 15.95 -19.01 1.17
CA MET A 270 16.77 -19.36 0.01
C MET A 270 17.95 -20.29 0.37
N HIS A 271 18.53 -20.13 1.54
CA HIS A 271 19.72 -20.86 1.99
C HIS A 271 19.41 -21.94 3.01
N ASN A 272 18.13 -22.38 3.15
CA ASN A 272 17.68 -23.42 4.08
C ASN A 272 18.11 -23.15 5.54
N GLY A 273 18.05 -21.88 5.96
CA GLY A 273 18.47 -21.45 7.28
C GLY A 273 19.99 -21.33 7.49
N ASN A 274 20.81 -21.61 6.49
CA ASN A 274 22.27 -21.48 6.57
C ASN A 274 22.70 -20.00 6.44
N ILE A 275 22.20 -19.18 7.36
CA ILE A 275 22.61 -17.79 7.54
C ILE A 275 23.00 -17.58 9.00
N THR A 276 23.93 -16.68 9.24
CA THR A 276 24.29 -16.22 10.59
C THR A 276 24.09 -14.73 10.66
N LYS A 277 23.85 -14.21 11.86
CA LYS A 277 23.66 -12.78 12.10
C LYS A 277 24.58 -12.33 13.21
N ASN A 278 25.32 -11.27 12.95
CA ASN A 278 26.10 -10.58 13.94
C ASN A 278 25.68 -9.11 13.97
N GLU A 279 25.04 -8.69 15.07
CA GLU A 279 24.41 -7.38 15.23
C GLU A 279 23.39 -7.08 14.07
N LYS A 280 23.78 -6.22 13.11
CA LYS A 280 22.95 -5.79 11.96
C LYS A 280 23.44 -6.38 10.64
N ILE A 281 24.44 -7.24 10.66
CA ILE A 281 25.02 -7.85 9.45
C ILE A 281 24.59 -9.30 9.38
N LEU A 282 23.97 -9.67 8.25
CA LEU A 282 23.69 -11.06 7.90
C LEU A 282 24.90 -11.62 7.18
N TYR A 283 25.20 -12.90 7.40
CA TYR A 283 26.25 -13.62 6.68
C TYR A 283 25.64 -14.81 5.97
N VAL A 284 25.85 -14.88 4.67
CA VAL A 284 25.42 -15.96 3.81
C VAL A 284 26.67 -16.59 3.19
N ASN A 285 27.03 -17.82 3.59
CA ASN A 285 28.29 -18.45 3.19
C ASN A 285 29.51 -17.51 3.42
N ASP A 286 29.58 -16.91 4.59
CA ASP A 286 30.61 -15.95 5.00
C ASP A 286 30.62 -14.61 4.23
N ILE A 287 29.68 -14.40 3.32
CA ILE A 287 29.52 -13.14 2.62
C ILE A 287 28.60 -12.21 3.43
N PRO A 288 29.08 -11.04 3.88
CA PRO A 288 28.26 -10.12 4.65
C PRO A 288 27.20 -9.43 3.78
N VAL A 289 25.98 -9.36 4.30
CA VAL A 289 24.84 -8.66 3.68
C VAL A 289 24.27 -7.68 4.69
N CYS A 290 24.14 -6.42 4.30
CA CYS A 290 23.54 -5.40 5.16
C CYS A 290 22.69 -4.39 4.38
N VAL A 291 21.79 -3.72 5.08
CA VAL A 291 20.96 -2.64 4.53
C VAL A 291 21.49 -1.31 5.02
N VAL A 292 21.72 -0.37 4.12
CA VAL A 292 22.18 0.97 4.46
C VAL A 292 21.23 2.03 3.89
N HIS A 293 21.14 3.17 4.57
CA HIS A 293 20.47 4.33 4.00
C HIS A 293 21.25 4.85 2.79
N THR A 294 20.53 5.33 1.80
CA THR A 294 21.15 6.14 0.73
C THR A 294 21.18 7.62 1.14
N LYS A 295 21.70 8.48 0.29
CA LYS A 295 21.61 9.94 0.49
C LYS A 295 20.20 10.51 0.38
N HIS A 296 19.24 9.71 -0.08
CA HIS A 296 17.83 10.08 -0.22
C HIS A 296 17.01 9.37 0.84
N ASN A 297 16.22 10.11 1.60
CA ASN A 297 15.32 9.58 2.61
C ASN A 297 14.31 8.60 2.00
N GLY A 298 14.07 7.47 2.69
CA GLY A 298 13.16 6.43 2.22
C GLY A 298 13.73 5.53 1.14
N PHE A 299 15.02 5.73 0.75
CA PHE A 299 15.72 4.84 -0.15
C PHE A 299 16.84 4.10 0.57
N TYR A 300 16.89 2.80 0.37
CA TYR A 300 17.83 1.87 1.00
C TYR A 300 18.69 1.19 -0.07
N CYS A 301 19.84 0.69 0.33
CA CYS A 301 20.71 -0.10 -0.51
C CYS A 301 21.07 -1.39 0.23
N VAL A 302 20.80 -2.53 -0.40
CA VAL A 302 21.28 -3.82 0.07
C VAL A 302 22.70 -4.01 -0.44
N GLN A 303 23.67 -4.13 0.46
CA GLN A 303 25.07 -4.32 0.16
C GLN A 303 25.46 -5.78 0.41
N TYR A 304 26.01 -6.43 -0.60
CA TYR A 304 26.49 -7.81 -0.58
C TYR A 304 28.00 -7.83 -0.59
N GLY A 305 28.64 -7.76 0.55
CA GLY A 305 30.09 -7.86 0.76
C GLY A 305 30.95 -6.96 -0.15
N LYS A 306 32.25 -7.22 -0.15
CA LYS A 306 33.15 -6.75 -1.21
C LYS A 306 33.32 -7.92 -2.18
N GLY A 307 32.36 -8.10 -3.07
CA GLY A 307 32.31 -9.26 -3.92
C GLY A 307 32.19 -8.93 -5.41
N THR A 308 32.54 -9.90 -6.22
CA THR A 308 32.26 -9.94 -7.67
C THR A 308 30.78 -10.23 -7.93
N ALA A 309 30.32 -10.14 -9.18
CA ALA A 309 28.98 -10.57 -9.58
C ALA A 309 28.70 -12.04 -9.15
N ASP A 310 29.73 -12.92 -9.16
CA ASP A 310 29.62 -14.30 -8.73
C ASP A 310 29.32 -14.42 -7.22
N ASP A 311 29.83 -13.53 -6.38
CA ASP A 311 29.55 -13.54 -4.95
C ASP A 311 28.11 -13.11 -4.66
N ILE A 312 27.61 -12.10 -5.38
CA ILE A 312 26.20 -11.69 -5.32
C ILE A 312 25.31 -12.84 -5.77
N PHE A 313 25.65 -13.53 -6.85
CA PHE A 313 24.90 -14.68 -7.36
C PHE A 313 24.85 -15.85 -6.36
N LYS A 314 25.92 -16.10 -5.61
CA LYS A 314 25.92 -17.12 -4.55
C LYS A 314 24.98 -16.77 -3.40
N VAL A 315 24.80 -15.47 -3.12
CA VAL A 315 23.86 -14.97 -2.10
C VAL A 315 22.45 -14.91 -2.65
N ARG A 316 22.29 -14.42 -3.89
CA ARG A 316 21.02 -14.21 -4.58
C ARG A 316 20.81 -15.26 -5.66
N LYS A 317 20.33 -16.45 -5.25
CA LYS A 317 20.07 -17.58 -6.18
C LYS A 317 18.94 -17.32 -7.18
N ASP A 318 18.16 -16.28 -6.98
CA ASP A 318 17.03 -15.86 -7.80
C ASP A 318 17.41 -14.84 -8.91
N VAL A 319 18.64 -14.33 -8.89
CA VAL A 319 19.11 -13.43 -9.92
C VAL A 319 19.46 -14.24 -11.17
N ALA A 320 18.59 -14.17 -12.19
CA ALA A 320 18.96 -14.61 -13.53
C ALA A 320 19.95 -13.60 -14.13
N ILE A 321 21.17 -14.04 -14.39
CA ILE A 321 22.18 -13.26 -15.12
C ILE A 321 21.85 -13.31 -16.60
#